data_4c8e180178db134f8f57601c82447386
#
_entry.id   4c8e180178db134f8f57601c82447386
#
_cell.length_a   1.000
_cell.length_b   1.000
_cell.length_c   1.000
_cell.angle_alpha   90.00
_cell.angle_beta   90.00
_cell.angle_gamma   90.00
#
_symmetry.space_group_name_H-M   'P 1'
#
loop_
_entity.id
_entity.type
_entity.pdbx_description
1 polymer ?
#
loop_
_entity_poly.entity_id
_entity_poly.type
_entity_poly.pdbx_seq_one_letter_code
_entity_poly.pdbx_strand_id
1 'polypeptide(L)'
;MSDYNVNKLSHQYVPIILNDYNFSDSLSKYPLLVVDFWAPWCGPCKMMTPIIEQLSHELAGKIVFGKLNVDDSPHISNAFEIQSIPTIIVFKEGHPIDRIIGMTSKPQLLLQISAYFEEFSSAESDNKL
;
A
#
# COMPACT_ATOMS: atom_id res chain seq x y z
N MET A 1 11.73 -20.81 17.41
CA MET A 1 11.69 -21.09 15.97
C MET A 1 10.39 -20.62 15.34
N SER A 2 9.26 -21.02 15.90
CA SER A 2 7.98 -20.59 15.35
C SER A 2 7.82 -19.07 15.42
N ASP A 3 8.32 -18.46 16.48
CA ASP A 3 8.23 -17.01 16.64
C ASP A 3 8.97 -16.29 15.52
N TYR A 4 10.12 -16.83 15.18
CA TYR A 4 10.94 -16.25 14.13
C TYR A 4 10.21 -16.32 12.79
N ASN A 5 9.56 -17.46 12.52
CA ASN A 5 8.82 -17.63 11.27
C ASN A 5 7.62 -16.72 11.20
N VAL A 6 6.94 -16.52 12.31
CA VAL A 6 5.79 -15.63 12.36
C VAL A 6 6.20 -14.19 12.05
N ASN A 7 7.32 -13.76 12.63
CA ASN A 7 7.82 -12.41 12.37
C ASN A 7 8.17 -12.24 10.90
N LYS A 8 8.76 -13.25 10.31
CA LYS A 8 9.13 -13.20 8.91
C LYS A 8 7.92 -13.04 8.02
N LEU A 9 6.84 -13.74 8.36
CA LEU A 9 5.61 -13.67 7.58
C LEU A 9 4.92 -12.33 7.69
N SER A 10 5.13 -11.62 8.79
CA SER A 10 4.48 -10.31 8.97
C SER A 10 5.23 -9.19 8.27
N HIS A 11 6.46 -9.44 7.82
CA HIS A 11 7.26 -8.43 7.14
C HIS A 11 7.31 -8.71 5.65
N GLN A 12 6.54 -7.96 4.92
CA GLN A 12 6.49 -8.10 3.46
C GLN A 12 7.48 -7.14 2.84
N TYR A 13 8.54 -7.68 2.24
CA TYR A 13 9.61 -6.87 1.63
C TYR A 13 9.33 -6.54 0.17
N VAL A 14 8.37 -7.21 -0.42
CA VAL A 14 7.95 -6.93 -1.80
C VAL A 14 6.45 -6.74 -1.80
N PRO A 15 5.91 -6.01 -2.79
CA PRO A 15 4.46 -5.81 -2.85
C PRO A 15 3.74 -7.15 -3.01
N ILE A 16 2.63 -7.30 -2.29
CA ILE A 16 1.80 -8.48 -2.44
C ILE A 16 0.90 -8.30 -3.66
N ILE A 17 0.61 -9.40 -4.33
CA ILE A 17 -0.27 -9.36 -5.50
C ILE A 17 -1.70 -9.52 -5.03
N LEU A 18 -2.50 -8.47 -5.26
CA LEU A 18 -3.90 -8.43 -4.84
C LEU A 18 -4.81 -8.67 -6.02
N ASN A 19 -5.96 -9.23 -5.75
CA ASN A 19 -6.99 -9.47 -6.75
C ASN A 19 -8.35 -9.52 -6.07
N ASP A 20 -9.41 -9.75 -6.86
CA ASP A 20 -10.78 -9.80 -6.33
C ASP A 20 -10.95 -10.85 -5.24
N TYR A 21 -10.14 -11.92 -5.27
CA TYR A 21 -10.31 -13.04 -4.35
C TYR A 21 -9.62 -12.82 -3.00
N ASN A 22 -8.46 -12.17 -2.99
CA ASN A 22 -7.68 -12.04 -1.76
C ASN A 22 -7.71 -10.65 -1.14
N PHE A 23 -8.39 -9.70 -1.76
CA PHE A 23 -8.35 -8.32 -1.32
C PHE A 23 -8.93 -8.15 0.09
N SER A 24 -10.09 -8.74 0.32
CA SER A 24 -10.78 -8.62 1.61
C SER A 24 -9.94 -9.20 2.75
N ASP A 25 -9.35 -10.38 2.52
CA ASP A 25 -8.50 -11.00 3.52
C ASP A 25 -7.27 -10.15 3.81
N SER A 26 -6.71 -9.53 2.78
CA SER A 26 -5.53 -8.68 2.94
C SER A 26 -5.86 -7.43 3.75
N LEU A 27 -7.02 -6.84 3.54
CA LEU A 27 -7.45 -5.70 4.34
C LEU A 27 -7.56 -6.06 5.83
N SER A 28 -8.02 -7.28 6.11
CA SER A 28 -8.14 -7.73 7.49
C SER A 28 -6.78 -8.03 8.11
N LYS A 29 -5.85 -8.47 7.29
CA LYS A 29 -4.56 -8.95 7.78
C LYS A 29 -3.57 -7.82 8.04
N TYR A 30 -3.58 -6.79 7.21
CA TYR A 30 -2.56 -5.74 7.25
C TYR A 30 -3.16 -4.43 7.73
N PRO A 31 -2.78 -3.96 8.93
CA PRO A 31 -3.35 -2.72 9.48
C PRO A 31 -3.08 -1.48 8.65
N LEU A 32 -1.94 -1.44 7.96
CA LEU A 32 -1.63 -0.31 7.08
C LEU A 32 -1.20 -0.90 5.74
N LEU A 33 -2.05 -0.75 4.74
CA LEU A 33 -1.86 -1.35 3.43
C LEU A 33 -1.98 -0.25 2.37
N VAL A 34 -0.95 -0.13 1.53
CA VAL A 34 -0.93 0.84 0.44
C VAL A 34 -1.07 0.06 -0.86
N VAL A 35 -2.13 0.33 -1.60
CA VAL A 35 -2.46 -0.44 -2.80
C VAL A 35 -2.25 0.40 -4.05
N ASP A 36 -1.46 -0.11 -4.98
CA ASP A 36 -1.20 0.47 -6.29
C ASP A 36 -2.12 -0.18 -7.31
N PHE A 37 -3.10 0.57 -7.78
CA PHE A 37 -4.01 0.12 -8.84
C PHE A 37 -3.36 0.44 -10.18
N TRP A 38 -3.11 -0.59 -10.97
CA TRP A 38 -2.29 -0.45 -12.17
C TRP A 38 -2.77 -1.39 -13.27
N ALA A 39 -2.17 -1.27 -14.47
CA ALA A 39 -2.39 -2.21 -15.55
C ALA A 39 -1.11 -2.34 -16.36
N PRO A 40 -0.87 -3.52 -16.98
CA PRO A 40 0.38 -3.74 -17.73
C PRO A 40 0.56 -2.83 -18.94
N TRP A 41 -0.51 -2.35 -19.53
CA TRP A 41 -0.44 -1.48 -20.71
C TRP A 41 -0.23 0.00 -20.35
N CYS A 42 -0.22 0.33 -19.10
CA CYS A 42 -0.18 1.72 -18.63
C CYS A 42 1.27 2.16 -18.44
N GLY A 43 1.73 3.10 -19.26
CA GLY A 43 3.10 3.61 -19.18
C GLY A 43 3.43 4.23 -17.83
N PRO A 44 2.63 5.19 -17.36
CA PRO A 44 2.90 5.81 -16.04
C PRO A 44 2.90 4.80 -14.90
N CYS A 45 2.08 3.75 -14.99
CA CYS A 45 2.06 2.69 -13.98
C CYS A 45 3.41 1.98 -13.90
N LYS A 46 4.04 1.75 -15.06
CA LYS A 46 5.33 1.09 -15.10
C LYS A 46 6.41 1.93 -14.44
N MET A 47 6.27 3.24 -14.51
CA MET A 47 7.23 4.13 -13.85
C MET A 47 7.05 4.12 -12.33
N MET A 48 5.85 3.80 -11.85
CA MET A 48 5.60 3.66 -10.42
C MET A 48 6.14 2.35 -9.84
N THR A 49 6.30 1.33 -10.66
CA THR A 49 6.72 0.00 -10.20
C THR A 49 7.99 0.03 -9.36
N PRO A 50 9.11 0.63 -9.83
CA PRO A 50 10.32 0.64 -9.00
C PRO A 50 10.14 1.44 -7.71
N ILE A 51 9.32 2.48 -7.73
CA ILE A 51 9.06 3.29 -6.54
C ILE A 51 8.34 2.44 -5.49
N ILE A 52 7.31 1.75 -5.91
CA ILE A 52 6.53 0.88 -5.02
C ILE A 52 7.41 -0.24 -4.47
N GLU A 53 8.23 -0.84 -5.33
CA GLU A 53 9.12 -1.93 -4.90
C GLU A 53 10.14 -1.45 -3.88
N GLN A 54 10.75 -0.28 -4.13
CA GLN A 54 11.73 0.27 -3.21
C GLN A 54 11.11 0.60 -1.87
N LEU A 55 9.96 1.24 -1.88
CA LEU A 55 9.28 1.59 -0.62
C LEU A 55 8.81 0.36 0.13
N SER A 56 8.37 -0.67 -0.58
CA SER A 56 7.96 -1.91 0.04
C SER A 56 9.12 -2.53 0.83
N HIS A 57 10.31 -2.48 0.26
CA HIS A 57 11.51 -2.99 0.91
C HIS A 57 11.92 -2.11 2.09
N GLU A 58 11.96 -0.80 1.85
CA GLU A 58 12.45 0.14 2.87
C GLU A 58 11.53 0.26 4.07
N LEU A 59 10.23 0.10 3.86
CA LEU A 59 9.25 0.28 4.91
C LEU A 59 8.67 -1.05 5.41
N ALA A 60 9.35 -2.15 5.11
CA ALA A 60 8.93 -3.47 5.59
C ALA A 60 8.81 -3.44 7.11
N GLY A 61 7.74 -4.01 7.61
CA GLY A 61 7.47 -4.00 9.04
C GLY A 61 6.64 -2.82 9.50
N LYS A 62 6.51 -1.78 8.67
CA LYS A 62 5.71 -0.59 8.99
C LYS A 62 4.47 -0.51 8.12
N ILE A 63 4.65 -0.77 6.83
CA ILE A 63 3.57 -0.71 5.84
C ILE A 63 3.71 -1.91 4.93
N VAL A 64 2.58 -2.47 4.53
CA VAL A 64 2.55 -3.48 3.48
C VAL A 64 2.06 -2.81 2.20
N PHE A 65 2.74 -3.06 1.10
CA PHE A 65 2.34 -2.56 -0.21
C PHE A 65 1.71 -3.69 -1.00
N GLY A 66 0.69 -3.34 -1.77
CA GLY A 66 0.04 -4.29 -2.67
C GLY A 66 -0.09 -3.72 -4.05
N LYS A 67 -0.16 -4.60 -5.04
CA LYS A 67 -0.41 -4.21 -6.42
C LYS A 67 -1.65 -4.93 -6.90
N LEU A 68 -2.57 -4.18 -7.47
CA LEU A 68 -3.81 -4.74 -7.98
C LEU A 68 -3.96 -4.35 -9.45
N ASN A 69 -3.93 -5.36 -10.31
CA ASN A 69 -4.12 -5.17 -11.75
C ASN A 69 -5.62 -4.98 -12.01
N VAL A 70 -5.98 -3.79 -12.47
CA VAL A 70 -7.40 -3.45 -12.65
C VAL A 70 -8.07 -4.32 -13.72
N ASP A 71 -7.30 -4.81 -14.69
CA ASP A 71 -7.86 -5.68 -15.73
C ASP A 71 -8.27 -7.03 -15.18
N ASP A 72 -7.51 -7.55 -14.21
CA ASP A 72 -7.79 -8.85 -13.60
C ASP A 72 -8.76 -8.75 -12.43
N SER A 73 -8.98 -7.56 -11.93
CA SER A 73 -9.73 -7.37 -10.69
C SER A 73 -10.79 -6.29 -10.84
N PRO A 74 -11.75 -6.49 -11.75
CA PRO A 74 -12.77 -5.48 -12.01
C PRO A 74 -13.68 -5.21 -10.84
N HIS A 75 -13.94 -6.22 -10.01
CA HIS A 75 -14.86 -6.07 -8.89
C HIS A 75 -14.32 -5.04 -7.87
N ILE A 76 -13.08 -5.22 -7.45
CA ILE A 76 -12.47 -4.31 -6.49
C ILE A 76 -12.22 -2.94 -7.12
N SER A 77 -11.80 -2.92 -8.39
CA SER A 77 -11.57 -1.65 -9.08
C SER A 77 -12.84 -0.82 -9.14
N ASN A 78 -13.96 -1.45 -9.42
CA ASN A 78 -15.25 -0.77 -9.47
C ASN A 78 -15.69 -0.34 -8.07
N ALA A 79 -15.47 -1.19 -7.08
CA ALA A 79 -15.89 -0.89 -5.70
C ALA A 79 -15.22 0.39 -5.19
N PHE A 80 -13.98 0.64 -5.58
CA PHE A 80 -13.26 1.83 -5.16
C PHE A 80 -13.25 2.91 -6.22
N GLU A 81 -14.05 2.75 -7.27
CA GLU A 81 -14.26 3.76 -8.30
C GLU A 81 -12.95 4.22 -8.93
N ILE A 82 -12.14 3.25 -9.34
CA ILE A 82 -10.88 3.53 -10.01
C ILE A 82 -11.19 3.94 -11.44
N GLN A 83 -10.99 5.22 -11.75
CA GLN A 83 -11.30 5.78 -13.07
C GLN A 83 -10.04 6.06 -13.88
N SER A 84 -8.93 6.27 -13.22
CA SER A 84 -7.66 6.48 -13.90
C SER A 84 -6.57 5.74 -13.14
N ILE A 85 -5.52 5.37 -13.86
CA ILE A 85 -4.38 4.64 -13.29
C ILE A 85 -3.08 5.32 -13.69
N PRO A 86 -2.06 5.30 -12.83
CA PRO A 86 -2.06 4.65 -11.53
C PRO A 86 -2.89 5.41 -10.51
N THR A 87 -3.48 4.70 -9.58
CA THR A 87 -4.12 5.28 -8.40
C THR A 87 -3.62 4.51 -7.19
N ILE A 88 -3.20 5.22 -6.18
CA ILE A 88 -2.72 4.61 -4.94
C ILE A 88 -3.73 4.93 -3.85
N ILE A 89 -4.19 3.90 -3.14
CA ILE A 89 -5.10 4.09 -2.00
C ILE A 89 -4.41 3.57 -0.76
N VAL A 90 -4.43 4.38 0.29
CA VAL A 90 -3.93 3.97 1.61
C VAL A 90 -5.09 3.47 2.43
N PHE A 91 -4.96 2.24 2.94
CA PHE A 91 -5.97 1.62 3.80
C PHE A 91 -5.42 1.49 5.20
N LYS A 92 -6.17 1.94 6.18
CA LYS A 92 -5.81 1.81 7.59
C LYS A 92 -6.94 1.08 8.29
N GLU A 93 -6.61 -0.04 8.93
CA GLU A 93 -7.59 -0.89 9.61
C GLU A 93 -8.76 -1.22 8.71
N GLY A 94 -8.46 -1.51 7.44
CA GLY A 94 -9.45 -1.89 6.45
C GLY A 94 -10.20 -0.75 5.80
N HIS A 95 -9.93 0.50 6.17
CA HIS A 95 -10.67 1.66 5.64
C HIS A 95 -9.78 2.50 4.74
N PRO A 96 -10.29 2.93 3.57
CA PRO A 96 -9.53 3.83 2.71
C PRO A 96 -9.46 5.21 3.36
N ILE A 97 -8.23 5.68 3.60
CA ILE A 97 -8.03 6.96 4.28
C ILE A 97 -7.36 8.00 3.40
N ASP A 98 -6.80 7.61 2.28
CA ASP A 98 -6.14 8.56 1.40
C ASP A 98 -6.07 7.98 -0.02
N ARG A 99 -6.04 8.85 -1.01
CA ARG A 99 -6.02 8.45 -2.41
C ARG A 99 -5.12 9.41 -3.19
N ILE A 100 -4.20 8.84 -3.96
CA ILE A 100 -3.30 9.60 -4.81
C ILE A 100 -3.56 9.17 -6.24
N ILE A 101 -4.02 10.10 -7.07
CA ILE A 101 -4.38 9.81 -8.46
C ILE A 101 -3.25 10.30 -9.36
N GLY A 102 -2.77 9.42 -10.21
CA GLY A 102 -1.70 9.74 -11.15
C GLY A 102 -0.33 9.46 -10.58
N MET A 103 0.69 9.77 -11.38
CA MET A 103 2.07 9.57 -11.00
C MET A 103 2.49 10.46 -9.85
N THR A 104 3.36 9.95 -9.00
CA THR A 104 3.97 10.75 -7.95
C THR A 104 5.43 10.29 -7.82
N SER A 105 6.28 11.17 -7.33
CA SER A 105 7.68 10.84 -7.11
C SER A 105 7.84 10.04 -5.83
N LYS A 106 8.95 9.32 -5.71
CA LYS A 106 9.23 8.56 -4.49
C LYS A 106 9.25 9.47 -3.25
N PRO A 107 9.95 10.61 -3.26
CA PRO A 107 9.94 11.49 -2.08
C PRO A 107 8.56 12.00 -1.71
N GLN A 108 7.73 12.32 -2.71
CA GLN A 108 6.39 12.81 -2.44
C GLN A 108 5.49 11.74 -1.89
N LEU A 109 5.57 10.53 -2.47
CA LEU A 109 4.78 9.42 -1.98
C LEU A 109 5.19 9.06 -0.56
N LEU A 110 6.49 8.99 -0.30
CA LEU A 110 6.99 8.70 1.03
C LEU A 110 6.51 9.73 2.04
N LEU A 111 6.59 11.00 1.68
CA LEU A 111 6.13 12.08 2.56
C LEU A 111 4.65 11.92 2.89
N GLN A 112 3.85 11.61 1.90
CA GLN A 112 2.41 11.52 2.09
C GLN A 112 2.02 10.32 2.93
N ILE A 113 2.61 9.15 2.68
CA ILE A 113 2.24 7.95 3.43
C ILE A 113 2.89 7.90 4.80
N SER A 114 4.04 8.58 4.98
CA SER A 114 4.72 8.57 6.27
C SER A 114 3.89 9.22 7.36
N ALA A 115 2.98 10.12 6.99
CA ALA A 115 2.07 10.73 7.94
C ALA A 115 1.27 9.68 8.72
N TYR A 116 1.02 8.53 8.10
CA TYR A 116 0.14 7.52 8.70
C TYR A 116 0.87 6.57 9.63
N PHE A 117 2.16 6.35 9.46
CA PHE A 117 2.89 5.50 10.40
C PHE A 117 3.73 6.30 11.38
N GLU A 118 4.03 7.56 11.09
CA GLU A 118 4.73 8.43 12.02
C GLU A 118 3.78 9.20 12.91
N GLU A 119 2.53 9.26 12.54
CA GLU A 119 1.48 9.91 13.31
C GLU A 119 1.49 9.43 14.75
N PHE A 120 1.66 8.13 14.92
CA PHE A 120 1.69 7.51 16.21
C PHE A 120 2.89 7.98 17.04
N SER A 121 4.05 8.05 16.41
CA SER A 121 5.27 8.54 17.06
C SER A 121 5.15 10.00 17.43
N SER A 122 4.54 10.79 16.56
CA SER A 122 4.34 12.22 16.83
C SER A 122 3.45 12.42 18.04
N ALA A 123 2.38 11.62 18.15
CA ALA A 123 1.49 11.71 19.30
C ALA A 123 2.21 11.39 20.58
N GLU A 124 3.07 10.39 20.56
CA GLU A 124 3.88 10.04 21.72
C GLU A 124 4.83 11.17 22.12
N SER A 125 5.44 11.77 21.13
CA SER A 125 6.37 12.86 21.38
C SER A 125 5.67 14.04 22.03
N ASP A 126 4.49 14.36 21.55
CA ASP A 126 3.71 15.46 22.11
C ASP A 126 3.33 15.17 23.54
N ASN A 127 3.00 13.94 23.84
CA ASN A 127 2.59 13.57 25.20
C ASN A 127 3.74 13.69 26.19
N LYS A 128 4.96 13.60 25.72
CA LYS A 128 6.12 13.71 26.61
C LYS A 128 6.45 15.14 26.97
N LEU A 129 5.94 16.05 26.19
CA LEU A 129 6.18 17.46 26.43
C LEU A 129 5.24 18.04 27.46
#